data_a197dc56e568a1695c205c1bc4894745
#
_entry.id   a197dc56e568a1695c205c1bc4894745
#
_cell.length_a   1.000
_cell.length_b   1.000
_cell.length_c   1.000
_cell.angle_alpha   90.00
_cell.angle_beta   90.00
_cell.angle_gamma   90.00
#
_symmetry.space_group_name_H-M   'P 1'
#
loop_
_entity.id
_entity.type
_entity.pdbx_description
1 polymer ?
#
loop_
_entity_poly.entity_id
_entity_poly.type
_entity_poly.pdbx_seq_one_letter_code
_entity_poly.pdbx_strand_id
1 'polypeptide(L)'
;MTITEADFEDSASLGAPPGIAESTWVVMKFGGSSVSTAESWNTIAKLLRRRLDDGLRPVIVHSALQGVSNALASVLESALIGDPSDVLEEIRSQHYALALALNLDGPTMLDETLRELDQLVAGVRLVREVSVRVRVRIMALGELMATRLGAAYLAAQSLPVQWLDARDLLTSRTVGGRQTVANYLSATCDFEPDAELQARLSIGDRIVLTQGFIARNKNGETVLLGRGGSDTSAAYFAGKLSARRLEIWSDVPGMFSADPRVVPSARLLVALHYDEAQELASAGSAVLHPRCISPVRAAAIPLFIRCTASPEIAGTVISSVTEEVEPQVKGICIRNGLTLISMDGVGMWQEVGFLAKAFAAFSENGVSVDLVSTSETNVTVSIDTSDGMLSDDIEESLIDDLEKLCRVRVISKCSAVSLVGRKIRTIIPRLASALEVFEEERIHLMSLAANDLNLSFVVDQQQGLRLVSKLHSTIIRKKGASSVFGSSWERLFASDVASAREPDVWWMKKREQLLKLADGQLNAYVYDRDSVATAAKKLLKLKNISRI
;
A
#
# COMPACT_ATOMS: atom_id res chain seq x y z
N MET A 1 -1.04 -30.50 0.68
CA MET A 1 -2.13 -30.47 -0.30
C MET A 1 -2.05 -29.09 -0.93
N THR A 2 -1.79 -29.00 -2.21
CA THR A 2 -1.75 -27.71 -2.91
C THR A 2 -3.21 -27.35 -3.19
N ILE A 3 -3.72 -26.30 -2.55
CA ILE A 3 -5.07 -25.78 -2.82
C ILE A 3 -5.07 -25.33 -4.28
N THR A 4 -5.94 -25.90 -5.11
CA THR A 4 -6.08 -25.48 -6.52
C THR A 4 -6.76 -24.12 -6.58
N GLU A 5 -6.59 -23.40 -7.69
CA GLU A 5 -7.24 -22.09 -7.90
C GLU A 5 -8.78 -22.21 -7.83
N ALA A 6 -9.34 -23.33 -8.32
CA ALA A 6 -10.77 -23.62 -8.23
C ALA A 6 -11.24 -23.83 -6.79
N ASP A 7 -10.51 -24.60 -5.96
CA ASP A 7 -10.82 -24.79 -4.54
C ASP A 7 -10.77 -23.47 -3.76
N PHE A 8 -9.88 -22.56 -4.18
CA PHE A 8 -9.68 -21.27 -3.57
C PHE A 8 -10.79 -20.27 -3.95
N GLU A 9 -11.25 -20.31 -5.19
CA GLU A 9 -12.35 -19.50 -5.69
C GLU A 9 -13.70 -19.95 -5.12
N ASP A 10 -13.92 -21.25 -4.99
CA ASP A 10 -15.14 -21.82 -4.38
C ASP A 10 -15.24 -21.52 -2.88
N SER A 11 -14.12 -21.59 -2.16
CA SER A 11 -14.12 -21.28 -0.71
C SER A 11 -14.47 -19.82 -0.41
N ALA A 12 -14.12 -18.89 -1.28
CA ALA A 12 -14.44 -17.48 -1.11
C ALA A 12 -15.92 -17.14 -1.43
N SER A 13 -16.56 -17.91 -2.31
CA SER A 13 -17.98 -17.75 -2.66
C SER A 13 -18.93 -18.23 -1.57
N LEU A 14 -18.49 -19.11 -0.66
CA LEU A 14 -19.29 -19.72 0.39
C LEU A 14 -19.94 -18.74 1.39
N GLY A 15 -19.51 -17.48 1.45
CA GLY A 15 -20.09 -16.47 2.35
C GLY A 15 -20.62 -15.23 1.67
N ALA A 16 -20.57 -15.17 0.35
CA ALA A 16 -21.14 -14.06 -0.39
C ALA A 16 -22.67 -14.20 -0.43
N PRO A 17 -23.43 -13.08 -0.30
CA PRO A 17 -24.87 -13.10 -0.51
C PRO A 17 -25.22 -13.65 -1.91
N PRO A 18 -26.39 -14.32 -2.10
CA PRO A 18 -26.74 -14.92 -3.39
C PRO A 18 -26.62 -13.95 -4.57
N GLY A 19 -27.07 -12.70 -4.44
CA GLY A 19 -26.96 -11.69 -5.50
C GLY A 19 -25.54 -11.29 -5.86
N ILE A 20 -24.56 -11.48 -4.97
CA ILE A 20 -23.12 -11.28 -5.23
C ILE A 20 -22.54 -12.54 -5.87
N ALA A 21 -22.85 -13.73 -5.33
CA ALA A 21 -22.33 -15.00 -5.83
C ALA A 21 -22.75 -15.28 -7.28
N GLU A 22 -23.96 -14.84 -7.67
CA GLU A 22 -24.54 -15.01 -9.01
C GLU A 22 -24.14 -13.90 -9.99
N SER A 23 -23.54 -12.81 -9.51
CA SER A 23 -23.13 -11.68 -10.34
C SER A 23 -22.11 -12.11 -11.40
N THR A 24 -22.26 -11.62 -12.61
CA THR A 24 -21.28 -11.81 -13.68
C THR A 24 -20.15 -10.78 -13.64
N TRP A 25 -20.28 -9.70 -12.89
CA TRP A 25 -19.27 -8.65 -12.82
C TRP A 25 -18.05 -9.10 -12.01
N VAL A 26 -16.86 -8.86 -12.56
CA VAL A 26 -15.59 -8.95 -11.85
C VAL A 26 -14.82 -7.65 -12.04
N VAL A 27 -14.40 -7.05 -10.92
CA VAL A 27 -13.55 -5.85 -10.98
C VAL A 27 -12.11 -6.27 -10.78
N MET A 28 -11.25 -5.88 -11.71
CA MET A 28 -9.83 -6.23 -11.72
C MET A 28 -8.99 -4.95 -11.66
N LYS A 29 -8.28 -4.72 -10.55
CA LYS A 29 -7.40 -3.56 -10.42
C LYS A 29 -5.95 -3.95 -10.67
N PHE A 30 -5.26 -3.17 -11.48
CA PHE A 30 -3.83 -3.33 -11.75
C PHE A 30 -3.04 -2.12 -11.26
N GLY A 31 -1.98 -2.35 -10.46
CA GLY A 31 -1.08 -1.31 -9.97
C GLY A 31 -0.13 -0.81 -11.05
N GLY A 32 0.58 0.30 -10.78
CA GLY A 32 1.50 0.91 -11.72
C GLY A 32 2.60 -0.05 -12.22
N SER A 33 3.18 -0.87 -11.34
CA SER A 33 4.16 -1.91 -11.71
C SER A 33 3.58 -2.95 -12.67
N SER A 34 2.30 -3.30 -12.49
CA SER A 34 1.60 -4.29 -13.33
C SER A 34 1.25 -3.78 -14.73
N VAL A 35 1.27 -2.47 -14.98
CA VAL A 35 0.89 -1.88 -16.28
C VAL A 35 2.06 -1.19 -17.00
N SER A 36 3.27 -1.31 -16.46
CA SER A 36 4.45 -0.60 -16.98
C SER A 36 5.28 -1.41 -17.99
N THR A 37 4.96 -2.68 -18.24
CA THR A 37 5.75 -3.55 -19.13
C THR A 37 4.88 -4.32 -20.11
N ALA A 38 5.41 -4.63 -21.30
CA ALA A 38 4.72 -5.45 -22.29
C ALA A 38 4.45 -6.88 -21.79
N GLU A 39 5.32 -7.45 -20.97
CA GLU A 39 5.15 -8.77 -20.38
C GLU A 39 3.93 -8.81 -19.45
N SER A 40 3.81 -7.81 -18.58
CA SER A 40 2.63 -7.66 -17.70
C SER A 40 1.34 -7.52 -18.52
N TRP A 41 1.35 -6.74 -19.60
CA TRP A 41 0.20 -6.59 -20.47
C TRP A 41 -0.19 -7.89 -21.19
N ASN A 42 0.78 -8.73 -21.59
CA ASN A 42 0.52 -10.07 -22.10
C ASN A 42 -0.19 -10.94 -21.03
N THR A 43 0.26 -10.86 -19.78
CA THR A 43 -0.37 -11.57 -18.66
C THR A 43 -1.80 -11.07 -18.44
N ILE A 44 -2.02 -9.74 -18.43
CA ILE A 44 -3.34 -9.12 -18.29
C ILE A 44 -4.28 -9.61 -19.39
N ALA A 45 -3.84 -9.64 -20.66
CA ALA A 45 -4.65 -10.13 -21.77
C ALA A 45 -5.07 -11.60 -21.61
N LYS A 46 -4.17 -12.46 -21.10
CA LYS A 46 -4.47 -13.87 -20.79
C LYS A 46 -5.50 -14.00 -19.66
N LEU A 47 -5.32 -13.21 -18.59
CA LEU A 47 -6.26 -13.19 -17.46
C LEU A 47 -7.66 -12.77 -17.90
N LEU A 48 -7.76 -11.77 -18.75
CA LEU A 48 -9.04 -11.28 -19.27
C LEU A 48 -9.76 -12.32 -20.13
N ARG A 49 -9.04 -13.01 -21.02
CA ARG A 49 -9.61 -14.12 -21.79
C ARG A 49 -10.17 -15.20 -20.87
N ARG A 50 -9.41 -15.59 -19.85
CA ARG A 50 -9.88 -16.56 -18.87
C ARG A 50 -11.15 -16.09 -18.15
N ARG A 51 -11.24 -14.81 -17.73
CA ARG A 51 -12.45 -14.29 -17.09
C ARG A 51 -13.66 -14.25 -18.02
N LEU A 52 -13.44 -13.97 -19.31
CA LEU A 52 -14.50 -14.09 -20.32
C LEU A 52 -14.94 -15.54 -20.54
N ASP A 53 -13.98 -16.48 -20.59
CA ASP A 53 -14.27 -17.91 -20.71
C ASP A 53 -15.03 -18.45 -19.49
N ASP A 54 -14.77 -17.89 -18.29
CA ASP A 54 -15.52 -18.15 -17.04
C ASP A 54 -16.94 -17.53 -17.05
N GLY A 55 -17.34 -16.86 -18.13
CA GLY A 55 -18.64 -16.17 -18.25
C GLY A 55 -18.74 -14.87 -17.45
N LEU A 56 -17.61 -14.32 -17.03
CA LEU A 56 -17.56 -13.07 -16.27
C LEU A 56 -17.41 -11.85 -17.18
N ARG A 57 -17.81 -10.69 -16.64
CA ARG A 57 -17.72 -9.38 -17.29
C ARG A 57 -16.64 -8.53 -16.58
N PRO A 58 -15.42 -8.46 -17.12
CA PRO A 58 -14.35 -7.72 -16.47
C PRO A 58 -14.52 -6.21 -16.55
N VAL A 59 -14.33 -5.54 -15.44
CA VAL A 59 -14.10 -4.10 -15.34
C VAL A 59 -12.68 -3.88 -14.84
N ILE A 60 -11.84 -3.34 -15.72
CA ILE A 60 -10.43 -3.07 -15.42
C ILE A 60 -10.30 -1.67 -14.88
N VAL A 61 -9.67 -1.55 -13.72
CA VAL A 61 -9.26 -0.29 -13.12
C VAL A 61 -7.74 -0.29 -12.99
N HIS A 62 -7.04 0.64 -13.63
CA HIS A 62 -5.60 0.66 -13.46
C HIS A 62 -5.03 2.05 -13.18
N SER A 63 -3.84 2.05 -12.56
CA SER A 63 -3.11 3.23 -12.16
C SER A 63 -2.33 3.83 -13.32
N ALA A 64 -1.74 5.01 -13.12
CA ALA A 64 -0.63 5.50 -13.93
C ALA A 64 0.53 4.48 -13.97
N LEU A 65 1.47 4.63 -14.90
CA LEU A 65 2.70 3.84 -14.95
C LEU A 65 3.50 4.06 -13.67
N GLN A 66 4.32 3.06 -13.33
CA GLN A 66 5.16 3.11 -12.13
C GLN A 66 6.05 4.37 -12.12
N GLY A 67 6.01 5.13 -11.04
CA GLY A 67 6.78 6.36 -10.85
C GLY A 67 6.13 7.62 -11.44
N VAL A 68 5.21 7.52 -12.41
CA VAL A 68 4.63 8.68 -13.11
C VAL A 68 3.89 9.62 -12.17
N SER A 69 3.12 9.11 -11.20
CA SER A 69 2.43 9.98 -10.24
C SER A 69 3.42 10.82 -9.41
N ASN A 70 4.56 10.24 -9.01
CA ASN A 70 5.61 10.99 -8.31
C ASN A 70 6.29 12.00 -9.25
N ALA A 71 6.57 11.61 -10.50
CA ALA A 71 7.13 12.51 -11.49
C ALA A 71 6.21 13.72 -11.76
N LEU A 72 4.87 13.50 -11.88
CA LEU A 72 3.90 14.59 -12.03
C LEU A 72 3.86 15.53 -10.81
N ALA A 73 4.02 14.99 -9.59
CA ALA A 73 4.16 15.82 -8.39
C ALA A 73 5.45 16.65 -8.43
N SER A 74 6.59 16.03 -8.80
CA SER A 74 7.88 16.72 -8.96
C SER A 74 7.88 17.78 -10.06
N VAL A 75 7.14 17.57 -11.16
CA VAL A 75 6.92 18.59 -12.21
C VAL A 75 6.30 19.85 -11.61
N LEU A 76 5.31 19.71 -10.73
CA LEU A 76 4.66 20.86 -10.08
C LEU A 76 5.61 21.63 -9.18
N GLU A 77 6.43 20.94 -8.40
CA GLU A 77 7.44 21.55 -7.53
C GLU A 77 8.53 22.24 -8.36
N SER A 78 9.05 21.56 -9.39
CA SER A 78 10.06 22.11 -10.29
C SER A 78 9.55 23.35 -11.04
N ALA A 79 8.27 23.34 -11.47
CA ALA A 79 7.67 24.46 -12.17
C ALA A 79 7.55 25.73 -11.32
N LEU A 80 7.48 25.61 -9.98
CA LEU A 80 7.44 26.74 -9.05
C LEU A 80 8.79 27.43 -8.87
N ILE A 81 9.89 26.64 -8.88
CA ILE A 81 11.22 27.13 -8.50
C ILE A 81 12.24 27.14 -9.66
N GLY A 82 11.98 26.42 -10.76
CA GLY A 82 12.98 26.21 -11.81
C GLY A 82 12.40 25.78 -13.15
N ASP A 83 13.10 24.83 -13.79
CA ASP A 83 12.76 24.26 -15.09
C ASP A 83 12.32 22.80 -14.95
N PRO A 84 11.04 22.46 -15.27
CA PRO A 84 10.52 21.11 -15.19
C PRO A 84 10.80 20.26 -16.45
N SER A 85 11.55 20.76 -17.42
CA SER A 85 11.71 20.16 -18.76
C SER A 85 12.24 18.73 -18.72
N ASP A 86 13.21 18.44 -17.85
CA ASP A 86 13.81 17.10 -17.73
C ASP A 86 12.78 16.08 -17.22
N VAL A 87 11.98 16.45 -16.22
CA VAL A 87 10.96 15.56 -15.66
C VAL A 87 9.79 15.36 -16.64
N LEU A 88 9.41 16.40 -17.39
CA LEU A 88 8.41 16.29 -18.47
C LEU A 88 8.89 15.31 -19.57
N GLU A 89 10.15 15.39 -19.94
CA GLU A 89 10.71 14.48 -20.94
C GLU A 89 10.82 13.04 -20.41
N GLU A 90 11.13 12.84 -19.14
CA GLU A 90 11.10 11.52 -18.50
C GLU A 90 9.70 10.90 -18.59
N ILE A 91 8.65 11.65 -18.24
CA ILE A 91 7.25 11.18 -18.32
C ILE A 91 6.90 10.81 -19.77
N ARG A 92 7.28 11.64 -20.76
CA ARG A 92 7.04 11.42 -22.18
C ARG A 92 7.75 10.17 -22.68
N SER A 93 9.05 10.08 -22.39
CA SER A 93 9.88 8.96 -22.82
C SER A 93 9.39 7.64 -22.25
N GLN A 94 8.97 7.59 -20.97
CA GLN A 94 8.43 6.39 -20.35
C GLN A 94 7.16 5.90 -21.05
N HIS A 95 6.23 6.79 -21.38
CA HIS A 95 4.99 6.41 -22.06
C HIS A 95 5.25 5.99 -23.52
N TYR A 96 6.15 6.67 -24.23
CA TYR A 96 6.49 6.29 -25.60
C TYR A 96 7.26 4.97 -25.67
N ALA A 97 8.15 4.72 -24.69
CA ALA A 97 8.85 3.45 -24.59
C ALA A 97 7.86 2.28 -24.38
N LEU A 98 6.85 2.46 -23.51
CA LEU A 98 5.81 1.45 -23.33
C LEU A 98 4.98 1.28 -24.60
N ALA A 99 4.55 2.38 -25.26
CA ALA A 99 3.79 2.31 -26.50
C ALA A 99 4.55 1.52 -27.58
N LEU A 100 5.85 1.81 -27.75
CA LEU A 100 6.72 1.09 -28.68
C LEU A 100 6.81 -0.40 -28.33
N ALA A 101 7.00 -0.74 -27.07
CA ALA A 101 7.08 -2.12 -26.59
C ALA A 101 5.75 -2.90 -26.79
N LEU A 102 4.62 -2.17 -26.84
CA LEU A 102 3.29 -2.71 -27.13
C LEU A 102 2.94 -2.68 -28.62
N ASN A 103 3.84 -2.24 -29.50
CA ASN A 103 3.63 -2.02 -30.93
C ASN A 103 2.49 -1.02 -31.23
N LEU A 104 2.41 0.06 -30.46
CA LEU A 104 1.43 1.14 -30.61
C LEU A 104 2.08 2.43 -31.08
N ASP A 105 1.31 3.29 -31.77
CA ASP A 105 1.72 4.65 -32.15
C ASP A 105 1.50 5.59 -30.94
N GLY A 106 2.54 5.71 -30.10
CA GLY A 106 2.50 6.54 -28.90
C GLY A 106 2.22 8.02 -29.17
N PRO A 107 2.92 8.68 -30.12
CA PRO A 107 2.66 10.07 -30.50
C PRO A 107 1.20 10.31 -30.88
N THR A 108 0.66 9.58 -31.84
CA THR A 108 -0.75 9.77 -32.28
C THR A 108 -1.74 9.62 -31.13
N MET A 109 -1.45 8.76 -30.15
CA MET A 109 -2.37 8.47 -29.04
C MET A 109 -2.26 9.46 -27.88
N LEU A 110 -1.09 10.02 -27.61
CA LEU A 110 -0.79 10.73 -26.37
C LEU A 110 -0.49 12.21 -26.55
N ASP A 111 -0.18 12.68 -27.77
CA ASP A 111 0.25 14.06 -28.00
C ASP A 111 -0.74 15.12 -27.52
N GLU A 112 -2.05 14.84 -27.59
CA GLU A 112 -3.06 15.77 -27.09
C GLU A 112 -2.96 15.91 -25.57
N THR A 113 -2.83 14.78 -24.86
CA THR A 113 -2.74 14.75 -23.39
C THR A 113 -1.41 15.32 -22.91
N LEU A 114 -0.31 15.05 -23.63
CA LEU A 114 1.01 15.61 -23.33
C LEU A 114 1.05 17.12 -23.57
N ARG A 115 0.40 17.61 -24.64
CA ARG A 115 0.25 19.06 -24.87
C ARG A 115 -0.58 19.73 -23.77
N GLU A 116 -1.64 19.09 -23.26
CA GLU A 116 -2.38 19.61 -22.12
C GLU A 116 -1.46 19.71 -20.88
N LEU A 117 -0.62 18.68 -20.62
CA LEU A 117 0.36 18.71 -19.54
C LEU A 117 1.33 19.89 -19.69
N ASP A 118 1.93 20.05 -20.87
CA ASP A 118 2.87 21.13 -21.17
C ASP A 118 2.24 22.51 -20.95
N GLN A 119 0.99 22.71 -21.38
CA GLN A 119 0.25 23.96 -21.22
C GLN A 119 -0.05 24.27 -19.74
N LEU A 120 -0.50 23.27 -18.98
CA LEU A 120 -0.78 23.44 -17.54
C LEU A 120 0.50 23.79 -16.76
N VAL A 121 1.59 23.11 -17.07
CA VAL A 121 2.89 23.35 -16.45
C VAL A 121 3.44 24.73 -16.82
N ALA A 122 3.32 25.15 -18.08
CA ALA A 122 3.70 26.50 -18.51
C ALA A 122 2.87 27.58 -17.78
N GLY A 123 1.57 27.33 -17.56
CA GLY A 123 0.73 28.20 -16.74
C GLY A 123 1.21 28.33 -15.30
N VAL A 124 1.57 27.22 -14.65
CA VAL A 124 2.13 27.20 -13.29
C VAL A 124 3.44 28.00 -13.23
N ARG A 125 4.36 27.80 -14.19
CA ARG A 125 5.62 28.56 -14.27
C ARG A 125 5.41 30.07 -14.39
N LEU A 126 4.41 30.47 -15.17
CA LEU A 126 4.11 31.89 -15.41
C LEU A 126 3.54 32.55 -14.16
N VAL A 127 2.60 31.89 -13.49
CA VAL A 127 1.89 32.44 -12.32
C VAL A 127 2.70 32.23 -11.03
N ARG A 128 3.58 31.23 -10.98
CA ARG A 128 4.33 30.76 -9.80
C ARG A 128 3.43 30.37 -8.63
N GLU A 129 2.28 29.80 -8.95
CA GLU A 129 1.30 29.31 -7.99
C GLU A 129 0.63 28.03 -8.53
N VAL A 130 0.34 27.09 -7.63
CA VAL A 130 -0.39 25.87 -7.96
C VAL A 130 -1.71 25.84 -7.20
N SER A 131 -2.81 26.15 -7.88
CA SER A 131 -4.12 25.92 -7.29
C SER A 131 -4.41 24.41 -7.17
N VAL A 132 -5.24 24.03 -6.20
CA VAL A 132 -5.63 22.62 -6.01
C VAL A 132 -6.27 22.03 -7.28
N ARG A 133 -7.02 22.84 -8.05
CA ARG A 133 -7.65 22.41 -9.31
C ARG A 133 -6.62 22.10 -10.40
N VAL A 134 -5.57 22.89 -10.52
CA VAL A 134 -4.47 22.63 -11.47
C VAL A 134 -3.71 21.38 -11.05
N ARG A 135 -3.42 21.23 -9.75
CA ARG A 135 -2.75 20.04 -9.20
C ARG A 135 -3.51 18.77 -9.56
N VAL A 136 -4.82 18.68 -9.28
CA VAL A 136 -5.59 17.47 -9.55
C VAL A 136 -5.71 17.16 -11.05
N ARG A 137 -5.77 18.18 -11.91
CA ARG A 137 -5.77 17.98 -13.36
C ARG A 137 -4.47 17.38 -13.84
N ILE A 138 -3.33 17.94 -13.44
CA ILE A 138 -2.00 17.42 -13.80
C ILE A 138 -1.84 16.00 -13.31
N MET A 139 -2.16 15.73 -12.06
CA MET A 139 -2.05 14.38 -11.49
C MET A 139 -2.91 13.35 -12.23
N ALA A 140 -4.09 13.73 -12.69
CA ALA A 140 -5.00 12.83 -13.43
C ALA A 140 -4.48 12.40 -14.81
N LEU A 141 -3.58 13.17 -15.42
CA LEU A 141 -3.07 12.88 -16.77
C LEU A 141 -2.28 11.57 -16.82
N GLY A 142 -1.63 11.17 -15.71
CA GLY A 142 -0.90 9.92 -15.64
C GLY A 142 -1.80 8.70 -15.89
N GLU A 143 -2.93 8.63 -15.21
CA GLU A 143 -3.91 7.57 -15.39
C GLU A 143 -4.58 7.63 -16.78
N LEU A 144 -4.88 8.82 -17.27
CA LEU A 144 -5.49 9.00 -18.59
C LEU A 144 -4.57 8.50 -19.70
N MET A 145 -3.27 8.82 -19.66
CA MET A 145 -2.30 8.35 -20.65
C MET A 145 -2.12 6.84 -20.58
N ALA A 146 -1.89 6.31 -19.39
CA ALA A 146 -1.65 4.88 -19.20
C ALA A 146 -2.86 4.03 -19.64
N THR A 147 -4.09 4.44 -19.29
CA THR A 147 -5.30 3.68 -19.65
C THR A 147 -5.63 3.72 -21.13
N ARG A 148 -5.27 4.80 -21.85
CA ARG A 148 -5.41 4.84 -23.32
C ARG A 148 -4.50 3.82 -23.99
N LEU A 149 -3.24 3.71 -23.57
CA LEU A 149 -2.31 2.70 -24.08
C LEU A 149 -2.81 1.28 -23.79
N GLY A 150 -3.28 1.03 -22.56
CA GLY A 150 -3.83 -0.26 -22.16
C GLY A 150 -5.04 -0.68 -23.01
N ALA A 151 -5.99 0.22 -23.22
CA ALA A 151 -7.17 -0.04 -24.03
C ALA A 151 -6.81 -0.35 -25.49
N ALA A 152 -5.90 0.42 -26.08
CA ALA A 152 -5.44 0.21 -27.44
C ALA A 152 -4.72 -1.13 -27.60
N TYR A 153 -3.85 -1.48 -26.65
CA TYR A 153 -3.17 -2.76 -26.67
C TYR A 153 -4.14 -3.94 -26.58
N LEU A 154 -5.10 -3.91 -25.66
CA LEU A 154 -6.08 -4.98 -25.51
C LEU A 154 -6.99 -5.11 -26.75
N ALA A 155 -7.35 -3.99 -27.37
CA ALA A 155 -8.09 -3.99 -28.64
C ALA A 155 -7.26 -4.62 -29.77
N ALA A 156 -5.94 -4.32 -29.86
CA ALA A 156 -5.02 -4.95 -30.80
C ALA A 156 -4.86 -6.46 -30.56
N GLN A 157 -5.09 -6.92 -29.31
CA GLN A 157 -5.16 -8.34 -28.96
C GLN A 157 -6.52 -9.00 -29.25
N SER A 158 -7.40 -8.34 -30.03
CA SER A 158 -8.75 -8.79 -30.38
C SER A 158 -9.68 -9.00 -29.18
N LEU A 159 -9.44 -8.30 -28.09
CA LEU A 159 -10.34 -8.27 -26.95
C LEU A 159 -11.37 -7.14 -27.12
N PRO A 160 -12.67 -7.39 -26.81
CA PRO A 160 -13.73 -6.39 -26.98
C PRO A 160 -13.68 -5.33 -25.86
N VAL A 161 -12.71 -4.41 -25.92
CA VAL A 161 -12.49 -3.41 -24.86
C VAL A 161 -13.19 -2.09 -25.18
N GLN A 162 -13.81 -1.52 -24.16
CA GLN A 162 -14.33 -0.16 -24.16
C GLN A 162 -13.60 0.67 -23.11
N TRP A 163 -12.89 1.70 -23.54
CA TRP A 163 -12.32 2.70 -22.64
C TRP A 163 -13.39 3.70 -22.21
N LEU A 164 -13.50 3.93 -20.90
CA LEU A 164 -14.42 4.91 -20.32
C LEU A 164 -13.67 5.80 -19.33
N ASP A 165 -13.98 7.09 -19.33
CA ASP A 165 -13.41 8.02 -18.36
C ASP A 165 -14.05 7.81 -16.98
N ALA A 166 -13.22 7.58 -15.96
CA ALA A 166 -13.70 7.35 -14.60
C ALA A 166 -14.49 8.53 -14.04
N ARG A 167 -14.23 9.75 -14.52
CA ARG A 167 -14.96 10.96 -14.14
C ARG A 167 -16.41 10.96 -14.62
N ASP A 168 -16.75 10.14 -15.63
CA ASP A 168 -18.12 9.92 -16.09
C ASP A 168 -18.85 8.80 -15.33
N LEU A 169 -18.13 8.05 -14.49
CA LEU A 169 -18.61 6.88 -13.79
C LEU A 169 -18.65 7.08 -12.27
N LEU A 170 -17.72 7.87 -11.72
CA LEU A 170 -17.59 8.13 -10.30
C LEU A 170 -17.78 9.62 -9.98
N THR A 171 -18.74 9.91 -9.10
CA THR A 171 -18.99 11.26 -8.57
C THR A 171 -18.70 11.30 -7.09
N SER A 172 -17.89 12.28 -6.65
CA SER A 172 -17.53 12.42 -5.25
C SER A 172 -18.65 13.03 -4.42
N ARG A 173 -18.73 12.59 -3.15
CA ARG A 173 -19.56 13.21 -2.10
C ARG A 173 -18.88 14.51 -1.63
N THR A 174 -19.67 15.53 -1.37
CA THR A 174 -19.17 16.73 -0.69
C THR A 174 -19.25 16.49 0.82
N VAL A 175 -18.12 16.51 1.51
CA VAL A 175 -18.06 16.40 2.97
C VAL A 175 -17.84 17.81 3.53
N GLY A 176 -18.79 18.27 4.32
CA GLY A 176 -18.75 19.60 4.93
C GLY A 176 -19.18 20.75 4.01
N GLY A 177 -19.60 21.90 4.61
CA GLY A 177 -20.15 23.05 3.89
C GLY A 177 -19.12 23.94 3.17
N ARG A 178 -17.82 23.65 3.21
CA ARG A 178 -16.74 24.40 2.54
C ARG A 178 -15.97 23.48 1.60
N GLN A 179 -15.62 23.98 0.41
CA GLN A 179 -14.68 23.32 -0.51
C GLN A 179 -13.29 23.33 0.15
N THR A 180 -12.96 22.26 0.86
CA THR A 180 -11.64 22.09 1.45
C THR A 180 -10.69 21.46 0.45
N VAL A 181 -9.40 21.64 0.59
CA VAL A 181 -8.35 20.98 -0.20
C VAL A 181 -8.56 19.46 -0.20
N ALA A 182 -8.98 18.88 0.93
CA ALA A 182 -9.27 17.45 1.07
C ALA A 182 -10.36 16.97 0.10
N ASN A 183 -11.38 17.79 -0.22
CA ASN A 183 -12.44 17.41 -1.18
C ASN A 183 -11.91 17.24 -2.61
N TYR A 184 -10.76 17.83 -2.93
CA TYR A 184 -10.10 17.67 -4.23
C TYR A 184 -9.01 16.59 -4.21
N LEU A 185 -8.22 16.48 -3.14
CA LEU A 185 -7.06 15.60 -3.10
C LEU A 185 -7.32 14.23 -2.49
N SER A 186 -8.38 14.10 -1.68
CA SER A 186 -8.73 12.86 -0.97
C SER A 186 -10.25 12.66 -0.92
N ALA A 187 -10.89 12.84 -2.06
CA ALA A 187 -12.34 12.72 -2.21
C ALA A 187 -12.84 11.29 -1.90
N THR A 188 -14.12 11.20 -1.54
CA THR A 188 -14.83 9.93 -1.36
C THR A 188 -16.02 9.88 -2.32
N CYS A 189 -16.34 8.70 -2.85
CA CYS A 189 -17.48 8.46 -3.70
C CYS A 189 -18.50 7.52 -3.05
N ASP A 190 -19.71 7.49 -3.60
CA ASP A 190 -20.70 6.49 -3.29
C ASP A 190 -20.32 5.14 -3.86
N PHE A 191 -20.61 4.08 -3.13
CA PHE A 191 -20.35 2.69 -3.53
C PHE A 191 -21.58 1.78 -3.43
N GLU A 192 -22.73 2.35 -3.10
CA GLU A 192 -24.01 1.62 -3.09
C GLU A 192 -24.31 1.07 -4.50
N PRO A 193 -25.03 -0.07 -4.61
CA PRO A 193 -25.43 -0.65 -5.88
C PRO A 193 -26.11 0.37 -6.80
N ASP A 194 -25.65 0.46 -8.04
CA ASP A 194 -26.06 1.46 -9.03
C ASP A 194 -26.61 0.77 -10.28
N ALA A 195 -27.92 0.61 -10.32
CA ALA A 195 -28.62 -0.09 -11.41
C ALA A 195 -28.49 0.63 -12.75
N GLU A 196 -28.38 1.97 -12.76
CA GLU A 196 -28.18 2.74 -14.00
C GLU A 196 -26.79 2.50 -14.57
N LEU A 197 -25.76 2.53 -13.72
CA LEU A 197 -24.40 2.19 -14.12
C LEU A 197 -24.31 0.75 -14.63
N GLN A 198 -24.93 -0.21 -13.92
CA GLN A 198 -24.95 -1.62 -14.34
C GLN A 198 -25.61 -1.78 -15.70
N ALA A 199 -26.76 -1.15 -15.95
CA ALA A 199 -27.46 -1.18 -17.23
C ALA A 199 -26.59 -0.54 -18.34
N ARG A 200 -25.99 0.60 -18.08
CA ARG A 200 -25.09 1.30 -19.03
C ARG A 200 -23.90 0.45 -19.43
N LEU A 201 -23.24 -0.20 -18.48
CA LEU A 201 -22.06 -1.04 -18.74
C LEU A 201 -22.42 -2.41 -19.30
N SER A 202 -23.69 -2.83 -19.21
CA SER A 202 -24.17 -4.11 -19.74
C SER A 202 -24.39 -4.07 -21.26
N ILE A 203 -24.33 -2.92 -21.91
CA ILE A 203 -24.54 -2.77 -23.34
C ILE A 203 -23.36 -3.37 -24.12
N GLY A 204 -23.60 -4.54 -24.73
CA GLY A 204 -22.59 -5.35 -25.41
C GLY A 204 -21.69 -6.11 -24.44
N ASP A 205 -21.20 -7.27 -24.86
CA ASP A 205 -20.27 -8.09 -24.06
C ASP A 205 -18.84 -7.53 -24.16
N ARG A 206 -18.62 -6.38 -23.53
CA ARG A 206 -17.35 -5.67 -23.60
C ARG A 206 -16.66 -5.65 -22.24
N ILE A 207 -15.34 -5.76 -22.31
CA ILE A 207 -14.47 -5.44 -21.17
C ILE A 207 -14.48 -3.92 -21.01
N VAL A 208 -14.79 -3.43 -19.82
CA VAL A 208 -14.66 -2.00 -19.50
C VAL A 208 -13.26 -1.74 -18.95
N LEU A 209 -12.56 -0.74 -19.49
CA LEU A 209 -11.29 -0.27 -18.97
C LEU A 209 -11.41 1.21 -18.58
N THR A 210 -11.07 1.51 -17.33
CA THR A 210 -11.18 2.86 -16.76
C THR A 210 -10.00 3.17 -15.83
N GLN A 211 -9.85 4.44 -15.46
CA GLN A 211 -8.81 4.93 -14.58
C GLN A 211 -9.15 4.60 -13.11
N GLY A 212 -8.12 4.28 -12.36
CA GLY A 212 -8.15 4.41 -10.91
C GLY A 212 -7.88 5.84 -10.46
N PHE A 213 -7.89 6.10 -9.17
CA PHE A 213 -7.41 7.32 -8.52
C PHE A 213 -8.23 8.59 -8.78
N ILE A 214 -8.91 8.73 -9.92
CA ILE A 214 -9.64 9.94 -10.33
C ILE A 214 -11.15 9.75 -10.30
N ALA A 215 -11.86 10.85 -10.03
CA ALA A 215 -13.32 10.97 -10.12
C ALA A 215 -13.68 12.42 -10.50
N ARG A 216 -14.98 12.74 -10.56
CA ARG A 216 -15.44 14.13 -10.64
C ARG A 216 -16.22 14.53 -9.39
N ASN A 217 -16.28 15.83 -9.11
CA ASN A 217 -17.23 16.37 -8.16
C ASN A 217 -18.57 16.73 -8.83
N LYS A 218 -19.54 17.19 -8.05
CA LYS A 218 -20.86 17.59 -8.55
C LYS A 218 -20.83 18.77 -9.56
N ASN A 219 -19.74 19.54 -9.55
CA ASN A 219 -19.54 20.65 -10.49
C ASN A 219 -18.86 20.19 -11.80
N GLY A 220 -18.59 18.91 -11.97
CA GLY A 220 -17.88 18.37 -13.13
C GLY A 220 -16.35 18.53 -13.07
N GLU A 221 -15.79 18.99 -11.95
CA GLU A 221 -14.35 19.19 -11.79
C GLU A 221 -13.66 17.87 -11.40
N THR A 222 -12.45 17.66 -11.90
CA THR A 222 -11.63 16.49 -11.53
C THR A 222 -11.26 16.54 -10.04
N VAL A 223 -11.34 15.40 -9.38
CA VAL A 223 -10.89 15.18 -8.01
C VAL A 223 -10.07 13.89 -7.93
N LEU A 224 -9.18 13.81 -6.93
CA LEU A 224 -8.38 12.62 -6.64
C LEU A 224 -8.94 11.90 -5.42
N LEU A 225 -8.81 10.57 -5.41
CA LEU A 225 -9.26 9.75 -4.28
C LEU A 225 -8.18 9.57 -3.21
N GLY A 226 -7.06 10.27 -3.34
CA GLY A 226 -5.96 10.26 -2.38
C GLY A 226 -5.10 8.99 -2.46
N ARG A 227 -4.30 8.76 -1.41
CA ARG A 227 -3.41 7.60 -1.33
C ARG A 227 -4.20 6.30 -1.45
N GLY A 228 -3.68 5.32 -2.20
CA GLY A 228 -4.41 4.09 -2.52
C GLY A 228 -5.66 4.31 -3.37
N GLY A 229 -5.74 5.45 -4.08
CA GLY A 229 -6.92 5.87 -4.83
C GLY A 229 -7.37 4.87 -5.90
N SER A 230 -6.44 4.16 -6.54
CA SER A 230 -6.81 3.14 -7.55
C SER A 230 -7.44 1.89 -6.93
N ASP A 231 -6.97 1.44 -5.74
CA ASP A 231 -7.60 0.35 -4.99
C ASP A 231 -8.99 0.78 -4.51
N THR A 232 -9.10 2.03 -4.05
CA THR A 232 -10.35 2.63 -3.61
C THR A 232 -11.35 2.78 -4.77
N SER A 233 -10.91 3.23 -5.96
CA SER A 233 -11.75 3.27 -7.16
C SER A 233 -12.32 1.90 -7.50
N ALA A 234 -11.46 0.88 -7.51
CA ALA A 234 -11.87 -0.49 -7.83
C ALA A 234 -12.89 -1.02 -6.82
N ALA A 235 -12.72 -0.70 -5.53
CA ALA A 235 -13.69 -1.07 -4.50
C ALA A 235 -15.03 -0.34 -4.67
N TYR A 236 -15.02 0.94 -5.09
CA TYR A 236 -16.26 1.66 -5.43
C TYR A 236 -16.97 1.03 -6.62
N PHE A 237 -16.25 0.70 -7.69
CA PHE A 237 -16.83 -0.01 -8.83
C PHE A 237 -17.37 -1.39 -8.43
N ALA A 238 -16.65 -2.13 -7.58
CA ALA A 238 -17.11 -3.43 -7.10
C ALA A 238 -18.46 -3.30 -6.35
N GLY A 239 -18.60 -2.32 -5.45
CA GLY A 239 -19.84 -2.05 -4.76
C GLY A 239 -20.97 -1.65 -5.70
N LYS A 240 -20.75 -0.62 -6.56
CA LYS A 240 -21.73 -0.12 -7.53
C LYS A 240 -22.25 -1.20 -8.48
N LEU A 241 -21.39 -2.11 -8.90
CA LEU A 241 -21.73 -3.19 -9.82
C LEU A 241 -22.23 -4.45 -9.12
N SER A 242 -22.29 -4.47 -7.78
CA SER A 242 -22.55 -5.68 -7.01
C SER A 242 -21.67 -6.83 -7.52
N ALA A 243 -20.37 -6.57 -7.67
CA ALA A 243 -19.46 -7.49 -8.34
C ALA A 243 -19.32 -8.81 -7.57
N ARG A 244 -19.22 -9.92 -8.31
CA ARG A 244 -18.97 -11.24 -7.74
C ARG A 244 -17.70 -11.27 -6.88
N ARG A 245 -16.67 -10.50 -7.30
CA ARG A 245 -15.41 -10.32 -6.59
C ARG A 245 -14.64 -9.11 -7.06
N LEU A 246 -13.75 -8.62 -6.20
CA LEU A 246 -12.71 -7.65 -6.53
C LEU A 246 -11.36 -8.37 -6.55
N GLU A 247 -10.59 -8.24 -7.63
CA GLU A 247 -9.23 -8.75 -7.76
C GLU A 247 -8.24 -7.60 -7.78
N ILE A 248 -7.32 -7.54 -6.82
CA ILE A 248 -6.21 -6.59 -6.79
C ILE A 248 -4.94 -7.30 -7.25
N TRP A 249 -4.45 -6.91 -8.41
CA TRP A 249 -3.23 -7.43 -9.02
C TRP A 249 -2.06 -6.48 -8.73
N SER A 250 -1.05 -6.98 -8.05
CA SER A 250 0.10 -6.23 -7.53
C SER A 250 1.42 -6.92 -7.95
N ASP A 251 2.54 -6.42 -7.44
CA ASP A 251 3.88 -7.00 -7.54
C ASP A 251 4.15 -8.09 -6.49
N VAL A 252 3.23 -8.27 -5.54
CA VAL A 252 3.32 -9.30 -4.50
C VAL A 252 2.08 -10.21 -4.53
N PRO A 253 2.22 -11.53 -4.24
CA PRO A 253 1.12 -12.48 -4.37
C PRO A 253 0.02 -12.34 -3.31
N GLY A 254 0.19 -11.50 -2.30
CA GLY A 254 -0.80 -11.34 -1.25
C GLY A 254 -0.24 -10.67 -0.01
N MET A 255 -1.00 -10.73 1.08
CA MET A 255 -0.56 -10.24 2.39
C MET A 255 0.29 -11.31 3.07
N PHE A 256 1.34 -10.88 3.77
CA PHE A 256 2.27 -11.76 4.47
C PHE A 256 2.24 -11.52 5.98
N SER A 257 2.70 -12.50 6.75
CA SER A 257 2.79 -12.42 8.21
C SER A 257 3.81 -11.39 8.73
N ALA A 258 4.65 -10.86 7.86
CA ALA A 258 5.50 -9.67 8.02
C ALA A 258 5.95 -9.20 6.62
N ASP A 259 6.61 -8.05 6.52
CA ASP A 259 7.22 -7.61 5.25
C ASP A 259 8.34 -8.59 4.84
N PRO A 260 8.22 -9.29 3.71
CA PRO A 260 9.21 -10.27 3.26
C PRO A 260 10.61 -9.68 3.03
N ARG A 261 10.70 -8.38 2.76
CA ARG A 261 11.98 -7.66 2.59
C ARG A 261 12.76 -7.57 3.91
N VAL A 262 12.04 -7.59 5.03
CA VAL A 262 12.60 -7.56 6.39
C VAL A 262 12.71 -8.97 6.97
N VAL A 263 11.70 -9.80 6.71
CA VAL A 263 11.58 -11.17 7.22
C VAL A 263 11.34 -12.14 6.07
N PRO A 264 12.39 -12.65 5.41
CA PRO A 264 12.24 -13.57 4.27
C PRO A 264 11.43 -14.84 4.56
N SER A 265 11.40 -15.27 5.83
CA SER A 265 10.58 -16.39 6.31
C SER A 265 9.10 -16.03 6.54
N ALA A 266 8.67 -14.79 6.22
CA ALA A 266 7.28 -14.38 6.31
C ALA A 266 6.39 -15.29 5.44
N ARG A 267 5.23 -15.67 5.96
CA ARG A 267 4.30 -16.61 5.34
C ARG A 267 3.15 -15.87 4.68
N LEU A 268 2.75 -16.35 3.51
CA LEU A 268 1.55 -15.85 2.83
C LEU A 268 0.32 -16.11 3.70
N LEU A 269 -0.51 -15.10 3.90
CA LEU A 269 -1.80 -15.20 4.57
C LEU A 269 -2.84 -15.58 3.52
N VAL A 270 -3.31 -16.83 3.55
CA VAL A 270 -4.18 -17.37 2.50
C VAL A 270 -5.59 -16.80 2.61
N ALA A 271 -6.12 -16.71 3.84
CA ALA A 271 -7.46 -16.21 4.11
C ALA A 271 -7.46 -15.23 5.29
N LEU A 272 -8.16 -14.11 5.14
CA LEU A 272 -8.34 -13.08 6.15
C LEU A 272 -9.79 -12.63 6.21
N HIS A 273 -10.24 -12.27 7.42
CA HIS A 273 -11.47 -11.50 7.55
C HIS A 273 -11.24 -10.03 7.19
N TYR A 274 -12.28 -9.31 6.75
CA TYR A 274 -12.18 -7.88 6.44
C TYR A 274 -11.58 -7.06 7.59
N ASP A 275 -11.97 -7.36 8.84
CA ASP A 275 -11.45 -6.64 10.00
C ASP A 275 -9.95 -6.86 10.22
N GLU A 276 -9.46 -8.09 10.02
CA GLU A 276 -8.05 -8.43 10.12
C GLU A 276 -7.22 -7.75 9.02
N ALA A 277 -7.75 -7.79 7.79
CA ALA A 277 -7.12 -7.13 6.66
C ALA A 277 -7.08 -5.60 6.84
N GLN A 278 -8.15 -5.01 7.41
CA GLN A 278 -8.22 -3.60 7.76
C GLN A 278 -7.14 -3.22 8.78
N GLU A 279 -6.98 -4.02 9.84
CA GLU A 279 -5.96 -3.80 10.87
C GLU A 279 -4.54 -3.95 10.30
N LEU A 280 -4.27 -5.00 9.51
CA LEU A 280 -2.97 -5.20 8.85
C LEU A 280 -2.62 -4.02 7.93
N ALA A 281 -3.57 -3.58 7.11
CA ALA A 281 -3.38 -2.46 6.20
C ALA A 281 -3.14 -1.14 6.95
N SER A 282 -3.88 -0.90 8.04
CA SER A 282 -3.72 0.30 8.89
C SER A 282 -2.43 0.26 9.71
N ALA A 283 -1.95 -0.94 10.06
CA ALA A 283 -0.73 -1.13 10.84
C ALA A 283 0.56 -0.99 10.01
N GLY A 284 0.47 -0.76 8.69
CA GLY A 284 1.64 -0.52 7.83
C GLY A 284 1.92 -1.62 6.80
N SER A 285 1.01 -2.58 6.58
CA SER A 285 1.13 -3.49 5.44
C SER A 285 0.89 -2.70 4.14
N ALA A 286 1.93 -2.56 3.31
CA ALA A 286 1.88 -1.74 2.09
C ALA A 286 1.14 -2.39 0.91
N VAL A 287 0.59 -3.60 1.08
CA VAL A 287 0.00 -4.40 -0.02
C VAL A 287 -1.39 -3.89 -0.41
N LEU A 288 -2.15 -3.36 0.54
CA LEU A 288 -3.53 -2.93 0.37
C LEU A 288 -3.77 -1.63 1.12
N HIS A 289 -4.51 -0.70 0.51
CA HIS A 289 -4.90 0.51 1.22
C HIS A 289 -6.18 0.30 2.04
N PRO A 290 -6.25 0.71 3.35
CA PRO A 290 -7.41 0.45 4.21
C PRO A 290 -8.74 0.94 3.65
N ARG A 291 -8.74 2.06 2.91
CA ARG A 291 -9.96 2.67 2.35
C ARG A 291 -10.70 1.79 1.34
N CYS A 292 -10.04 0.83 0.69
CA CYS A 292 -10.69 -0.06 -0.26
C CYS A 292 -11.48 -1.19 0.40
N ILE A 293 -11.22 -1.49 1.69
CA ILE A 293 -11.87 -2.60 2.40
C ILE A 293 -13.31 -2.24 2.77
N SER A 294 -13.58 -1.00 3.16
CA SER A 294 -14.91 -0.57 3.60
C SER A 294 -16.02 -0.81 2.57
N PRO A 295 -15.86 -0.44 1.28
CA PRO A 295 -16.90 -0.69 0.26
C PRO A 295 -17.18 -2.18 0.04
N VAL A 296 -16.13 -3.01 -0.09
CA VAL A 296 -16.29 -4.45 -0.34
C VAL A 296 -16.84 -5.19 0.89
N ARG A 297 -16.46 -4.77 2.10
CA ARG A 297 -17.02 -5.26 3.35
C ARG A 297 -18.51 -4.97 3.46
N ALA A 298 -18.93 -3.73 3.18
CA ALA A 298 -20.33 -3.32 3.25
C ALA A 298 -21.23 -4.13 2.32
N ALA A 299 -20.70 -4.49 1.13
CA ALA A 299 -21.40 -5.30 0.15
C ALA A 299 -21.12 -6.82 0.29
N ALA A 300 -20.30 -7.24 1.24
CA ALA A 300 -19.82 -8.62 1.42
C ALA A 300 -19.19 -9.22 0.14
N ILE A 301 -18.49 -8.39 -0.64
CA ILE A 301 -17.80 -8.77 -1.88
C ILE A 301 -16.43 -9.34 -1.53
N PRO A 302 -16.09 -10.59 -1.92
CA PRO A 302 -14.77 -11.16 -1.71
C PRO A 302 -13.70 -10.35 -2.44
N LEU A 303 -12.57 -10.07 -1.75
CA LEU A 303 -11.43 -9.36 -2.31
C LEU A 303 -10.24 -10.32 -2.40
N PHE A 304 -9.65 -10.43 -3.59
CA PHE A 304 -8.49 -11.25 -3.88
C PHE A 304 -7.26 -10.37 -4.11
N ILE A 305 -6.14 -10.71 -3.51
CA ILE A 305 -4.85 -10.07 -3.78
C ILE A 305 -3.97 -11.09 -4.48
N ARG A 306 -3.49 -10.74 -5.68
CA ARG A 306 -2.75 -11.63 -6.58
C ARG A 306 -1.52 -10.93 -7.16
N CYS A 307 -0.56 -11.72 -7.68
CA CYS A 307 0.64 -11.20 -8.33
C CYS A 307 0.51 -11.26 -9.85
N THR A 308 0.76 -10.13 -10.53
CA THR A 308 0.73 -10.08 -12.01
C THR A 308 1.88 -10.87 -12.62
N ALA A 309 3.06 -10.88 -11.98
CA ALA A 309 4.23 -11.62 -12.44
C ALA A 309 4.13 -13.13 -12.18
N SER A 310 3.32 -13.56 -11.21
CA SER A 310 3.16 -14.96 -10.81
C SER A 310 1.67 -15.29 -10.59
N PRO A 311 0.86 -15.27 -11.66
CA PRO A 311 -0.59 -15.41 -11.59
C PRO A 311 -1.06 -16.80 -11.12
N GLU A 312 -0.17 -17.80 -11.15
CA GLU A 312 -0.40 -19.16 -10.65
C GLU A 312 -0.43 -19.26 -9.12
N ILE A 313 0.11 -18.25 -8.41
CA ILE A 313 0.04 -18.22 -6.95
C ILE A 313 -1.35 -17.74 -6.54
N ALA A 314 -2.06 -18.58 -5.77
CA ALA A 314 -3.45 -18.33 -5.37
C ALA A 314 -3.66 -16.96 -4.64
N GLY A 315 -2.67 -16.52 -3.87
CA GLY A 315 -2.70 -15.22 -3.24
C GLY A 315 -3.40 -15.20 -1.87
N THR A 316 -3.99 -14.03 -1.54
CA THR A 316 -4.78 -13.82 -0.31
C THR A 316 -6.24 -13.57 -0.66
N VAL A 317 -7.17 -14.23 0.04
CA VAL A 317 -8.61 -13.92 0.00
C VAL A 317 -9.02 -13.19 1.26
N ILE A 318 -9.78 -12.12 1.08
CA ILE A 318 -10.38 -11.34 2.17
C ILE A 318 -11.91 -11.42 2.01
N SER A 319 -12.59 -11.97 3.02
CA SER A 319 -14.05 -12.17 2.96
C SER A 319 -14.68 -12.10 4.36
N SER A 320 -16.00 -12.26 4.43
CA SER A 320 -16.74 -12.38 5.69
C SER A 320 -16.63 -13.78 6.30
N VAL A 321 -16.20 -14.76 5.51
CA VAL A 321 -16.08 -16.16 5.97
C VAL A 321 -14.76 -16.32 6.69
N THR A 322 -14.84 -16.77 7.92
CA THR A 322 -13.68 -17.27 8.64
C THR A 322 -14.09 -18.55 9.33
N GLU A 323 -13.32 -19.61 9.12
CA GLU A 323 -13.36 -20.73 10.06
C GLU A 323 -13.09 -20.17 11.46
N GLU A 324 -13.75 -20.70 12.48
CA GLU A 324 -13.43 -20.36 13.89
C GLU A 324 -12.00 -20.78 14.15
N VAL A 325 -11.10 -19.78 14.09
CA VAL A 325 -9.68 -20.02 14.29
C VAL A 325 -9.33 -19.79 15.76
N GLU A 326 -8.48 -20.67 16.29
CA GLU A 326 -7.88 -20.47 17.60
C GLU A 326 -7.22 -19.08 17.72
N PRO A 327 -7.18 -18.50 18.94
CA PRO A 327 -6.49 -17.24 19.18
C PRO A 327 -5.06 -17.27 18.65
N GLN A 328 -4.73 -16.38 17.71
CA GLN A 328 -3.39 -16.33 17.12
C GLN A 328 -3.03 -14.97 16.54
N VAL A 329 -1.74 -14.65 16.52
CA VAL A 329 -1.16 -13.57 15.74
C VAL A 329 -1.02 -14.04 14.29
N LYS A 330 -1.57 -13.29 13.35
CA LYS A 330 -1.48 -13.54 11.91
C LYS A 330 -0.37 -12.73 11.25
N GLY A 331 -0.18 -11.48 11.68
CA GLY A 331 0.84 -10.61 11.10
C GLY A 331 1.51 -9.70 12.12
N ILE A 332 2.73 -9.33 11.79
CA ILE A 332 3.54 -8.35 12.52
C ILE A 332 3.94 -7.27 11.55
N CYS A 333 3.40 -6.07 11.74
CA CYS A 333 3.60 -4.92 10.87
C CYS A 333 4.47 -3.87 11.54
N ILE A 334 5.09 -3.03 10.73
CA ILE A 334 5.82 -1.85 11.19
C ILE A 334 5.38 -0.63 10.39
N ARG A 335 5.15 0.47 11.09
CA ARG A 335 4.93 1.79 10.49
C ARG A 335 5.98 2.75 11.04
N ASN A 336 6.82 3.27 10.17
CA ASN A 336 7.89 4.21 10.48
C ASN A 336 7.43 5.66 10.31
N GLY A 337 8.25 6.61 10.77
CA GLY A 337 7.98 8.03 10.58
C GLY A 337 6.87 8.55 11.49
N LEU A 338 6.81 8.06 12.72
CA LEU A 338 5.87 8.55 13.72
C LEU A 338 6.56 9.55 14.64
N THR A 339 5.80 10.58 15.03
CA THR A 339 6.15 11.49 16.11
C THR A 339 5.12 11.34 17.23
N LEU A 340 5.59 11.20 18.47
CA LEU A 340 4.74 11.19 19.65
C LEU A 340 4.69 12.58 20.27
N ILE A 341 3.49 13.02 20.61
CA ILE A 341 3.25 14.23 21.41
C ILE A 341 2.67 13.77 22.75
N SER A 342 3.46 13.95 23.81
CA SER A 342 3.07 13.65 25.17
C SER A 342 2.68 14.93 25.89
N MET A 343 1.46 14.96 26.38
CA MET A 343 0.82 16.09 27.06
C MET A 343 0.70 15.77 28.53
N ASP A 344 1.51 16.42 29.37
CA ASP A 344 1.51 16.24 30.81
C ASP A 344 0.82 17.45 31.48
N GLY A 345 -0.29 17.21 32.17
CA GLY A 345 -1.06 18.29 32.80
C GLY A 345 -1.25 18.07 34.30
N VAL A 346 -0.66 18.92 35.11
CA VAL A 346 -0.93 18.94 36.57
C VAL A 346 -2.40 19.29 36.85
N GLY A 347 -3.08 19.95 35.90
CA GLY A 347 -4.49 20.33 35.96
C GLY A 347 -5.46 19.37 35.30
N MET A 348 -5.01 18.30 34.63
CA MET A 348 -5.87 17.36 33.91
C MET A 348 -6.82 16.59 34.84
N TRP A 349 -6.40 16.38 36.07
CA TRP A 349 -7.20 15.63 37.03
C TRP A 349 -8.49 16.40 37.34
N GLN A 350 -9.62 15.82 36.95
CA GLN A 350 -10.97 16.38 37.10
C GLN A 350 -11.28 17.64 36.27
N GLU A 351 -10.43 18.06 35.33
CA GLU A 351 -10.77 19.14 34.42
C GLU A 351 -11.69 18.64 33.30
N VAL A 352 -12.98 19.03 33.43
CA VAL A 352 -13.98 18.70 32.41
C VAL A 352 -13.63 19.39 31.08
N GLY A 353 -13.46 18.57 30.03
CA GLY A 353 -13.23 19.09 28.67
C GLY A 353 -11.77 19.25 28.26
N PHE A 354 -10.79 18.84 29.08
CA PHE A 354 -9.38 18.91 28.70
C PHE A 354 -9.10 18.18 27.38
N LEU A 355 -9.54 16.91 27.25
CA LEU A 355 -9.35 16.14 26.02
C LEU A 355 -10.00 16.82 24.80
N ALA A 356 -11.18 17.43 24.97
CA ALA A 356 -11.84 18.15 23.88
C ALA A 356 -11.01 19.35 23.40
N LYS A 357 -10.44 20.12 24.31
CA LYS A 357 -9.56 21.26 23.98
C LYS A 357 -8.26 20.78 23.31
N ALA A 358 -7.62 19.75 23.85
CA ALA A 358 -6.40 19.20 23.29
C ALA A 358 -6.62 18.66 21.86
N PHE A 359 -7.67 17.86 21.62
CA PHE A 359 -7.97 17.35 20.27
C PHE A 359 -8.49 18.43 19.31
N ALA A 360 -9.08 19.53 19.81
CA ALA A 360 -9.44 20.68 19.00
C ALA A 360 -8.18 21.33 18.39
N ALA A 361 -7.08 21.46 19.14
CA ALA A 361 -5.82 22.01 18.63
C ALA A 361 -5.27 21.17 17.45
N PHE A 362 -5.32 19.82 17.52
CA PHE A 362 -4.95 18.96 16.37
C PHE A 362 -5.86 19.21 15.16
N SER A 363 -7.17 19.30 15.38
CA SER A 363 -8.14 19.54 14.30
C SER A 363 -7.98 20.90 13.65
N GLU A 364 -7.71 21.96 14.42
CA GLU A 364 -7.52 23.34 13.95
C GLU A 364 -6.24 23.47 13.13
N ASN A 365 -5.18 22.76 13.51
CA ASN A 365 -3.93 22.67 12.75
C ASN A 365 -3.97 21.62 11.62
N GLY A 366 -5.11 20.94 11.41
CA GLY A 366 -5.27 19.96 10.32
C GLY A 366 -4.48 18.66 10.50
N VAL A 367 -4.08 18.34 11.75
CA VAL A 367 -3.26 17.17 12.08
C VAL A 367 -4.15 15.99 12.50
N SER A 368 -3.95 14.84 11.87
CA SER A 368 -4.63 13.60 12.22
C SER A 368 -3.88 12.86 13.33
N VAL A 369 -4.60 12.38 14.33
CA VAL A 369 -4.08 11.56 15.42
C VAL A 369 -4.34 10.08 15.15
N ASP A 370 -3.33 9.23 15.31
CA ASP A 370 -3.43 7.79 15.04
C ASP A 370 -3.66 6.95 16.31
N LEU A 371 -2.66 6.87 17.18
CA LEU A 371 -2.73 6.14 18.44
C LEU A 371 -2.88 7.13 19.60
N VAL A 372 -3.68 6.74 20.58
CA VAL A 372 -3.92 7.54 21.79
C VAL A 372 -3.75 6.65 23.01
N SER A 373 -2.96 7.10 23.96
CA SER A 373 -2.87 6.51 25.28
C SER A 373 -3.15 7.58 26.32
N THR A 374 -4.03 7.31 27.27
CA THR A 374 -4.43 8.27 28.30
C THR A 374 -4.27 7.68 29.68
N SER A 375 -3.83 8.52 30.62
CA SER A 375 -3.87 8.30 32.06
C SER A 375 -4.53 9.50 32.73
N GLU A 376 -4.60 9.50 34.06
CA GLU A 376 -5.16 10.64 34.81
C GLU A 376 -4.34 11.94 34.67
N THR A 377 -3.05 11.83 34.35
CA THR A 377 -2.10 12.96 34.35
C THR A 377 -1.39 13.16 33.01
N ASN A 378 -1.54 12.21 32.06
CA ASN A 378 -0.83 12.24 30.78
C ASN A 378 -1.73 11.76 29.64
N VAL A 379 -1.64 12.44 28.51
CA VAL A 379 -2.17 11.99 27.22
C VAL A 379 -1.02 11.95 26.24
N THR A 380 -0.75 10.79 25.66
CA THR A 380 0.24 10.64 24.60
C THR A 380 -0.46 10.23 23.31
N VAL A 381 -0.20 10.94 22.24
CA VAL A 381 -0.73 10.67 20.91
C VAL A 381 0.40 10.41 19.92
N SER A 382 0.14 9.59 18.90
CA SER A 382 1.02 9.47 17.75
C SER A 382 0.44 10.18 16.53
N ILE A 383 1.31 10.80 15.77
CA ILE A 383 1.00 11.42 14.48
C ILE A 383 1.94 10.83 13.42
N ASP A 384 1.41 10.62 12.20
CA ASP A 384 2.19 10.15 11.07
C ASP A 384 2.86 11.36 10.37
N THR A 385 4.18 11.38 10.38
CA THR A 385 4.98 12.44 9.73
C THR A 385 5.63 11.96 8.43
N SER A 386 5.34 10.73 7.99
CA SER A 386 5.98 10.13 6.81
C SER A 386 5.57 10.80 5.49
N ASP A 387 4.41 11.47 5.45
CA ASP A 387 3.83 12.07 4.25
C ASP A 387 4.33 13.50 3.97
N GLY A 388 5.17 14.06 4.85
CA GLY A 388 5.59 15.47 4.75
C GLY A 388 4.44 16.47 4.88
N MET A 389 3.25 16.03 5.33
CA MET A 389 2.11 16.92 5.55
C MET A 389 2.24 17.77 6.81
N LEU A 390 3.08 17.33 7.75
CA LEU A 390 3.44 18.13 8.91
C LEU A 390 4.70 18.95 8.54
N SER A 391 4.49 20.19 8.11
CA SER A 391 5.60 21.15 7.98
C SER A 391 6.05 21.61 9.36
N ASP A 392 7.30 22.06 9.47
CA ASP A 392 7.85 22.59 10.72
C ASP A 392 6.95 23.69 11.29
N ASP A 393 6.38 24.57 10.45
CA ASP A 393 5.45 25.65 10.84
C ASP A 393 4.15 25.11 11.48
N ILE A 394 3.61 23.99 10.96
CA ILE A 394 2.38 23.37 11.51
C ILE A 394 2.71 22.69 12.84
N GLU A 395 3.87 22.04 12.94
CA GLU A 395 4.33 21.41 14.18
C GLU A 395 4.52 22.47 15.27
N GLU A 396 5.20 23.59 14.98
CA GLU A 396 5.38 24.70 15.92
C GLU A 396 4.04 25.29 16.36
N SER A 397 3.12 25.59 15.42
CA SER A 397 1.79 26.10 15.74
C SER A 397 1.00 25.17 16.65
N LEU A 398 1.04 23.87 16.36
CA LEU A 398 0.37 22.84 17.17
C LEU A 398 0.95 22.77 18.58
N ILE A 399 2.28 22.79 18.70
CA ILE A 399 2.96 22.75 20.01
C ILE A 399 2.60 23.99 20.82
N ASP A 400 2.64 25.19 20.21
CA ASP A 400 2.27 26.45 20.86
C ASP A 400 0.83 26.44 21.39
N ASP A 401 -0.11 25.86 20.61
CA ASP A 401 -1.51 25.75 21.04
C ASP A 401 -1.69 24.76 22.19
N LEU A 402 -0.95 23.65 22.17
CA LEU A 402 -0.97 22.66 23.24
C LEU A 402 -0.27 23.14 24.52
N GLU A 403 0.82 23.92 24.41
CA GLU A 403 1.55 24.48 25.55
C GLU A 403 0.72 25.48 26.35
N LYS A 404 -0.29 26.12 25.74
CA LYS A 404 -1.29 26.92 26.45
C LYS A 404 -2.17 26.13 27.41
N LEU A 405 -2.27 24.79 27.18
CA LEU A 405 -3.14 23.90 27.93
C LEU A 405 -2.37 23.01 28.92
N CYS A 406 -1.15 22.60 28.57
CA CYS A 406 -0.39 21.61 29.34
C CYS A 406 1.10 21.70 29.00
N ARG A 407 1.91 20.89 29.71
CA ARG A 407 3.32 20.71 29.34
C ARG A 407 3.42 19.71 28.18
N VAL A 408 4.06 20.10 27.10
CA VAL A 408 4.24 19.26 25.90
C VAL A 408 5.65 18.70 25.82
N ARG A 409 5.75 17.44 25.39
CA ARG A 409 7.02 16.79 25.07
C ARG A 409 6.87 16.04 23.75
N VAL A 410 7.73 16.35 22.79
CA VAL A 410 7.77 15.71 21.47
C VAL A 410 8.86 14.63 21.45
N ILE A 411 8.53 13.45 20.89
CA ILE A 411 9.46 12.34 20.66
C ILE A 411 9.35 11.95 19.19
N SER A 412 10.29 12.40 18.40
CA SER A 412 10.33 12.14 16.95
C SER A 412 11.09 10.86 16.62
N LYS A 413 11.02 10.42 15.34
CA LYS A 413 11.69 9.22 14.82
C LYS A 413 11.28 7.95 15.55
N CYS A 414 9.98 7.77 15.72
CA CYS A 414 9.38 6.58 16.29
C CYS A 414 8.84 5.64 15.20
N SER A 415 8.65 4.38 15.58
CA SER A 415 7.96 3.37 14.78
C SER A 415 6.93 2.64 15.63
N ALA A 416 5.75 2.37 15.05
CA ALA A 416 4.78 1.47 15.65
C ALA A 416 5.00 0.05 15.13
N VAL A 417 5.22 -0.89 16.02
CA VAL A 417 5.23 -2.33 15.75
C VAL A 417 3.93 -2.91 16.25
N SER A 418 3.15 -3.50 15.35
CA SER A 418 1.79 -3.98 15.62
C SER A 418 1.68 -5.48 15.42
N LEU A 419 1.18 -6.18 16.44
CA LEU A 419 0.76 -7.58 16.37
C LEU A 419 -0.71 -7.62 15.98
N VAL A 420 -1.02 -8.16 14.82
CA VAL A 420 -2.38 -8.23 14.29
C VAL A 420 -2.85 -9.69 14.20
N GLY A 421 -4.06 -9.95 14.66
CA GLY A 421 -4.63 -11.30 14.65
C GLY A 421 -6.01 -11.35 15.29
N ARG A 422 -6.37 -12.48 15.90
CA ARG A 422 -7.66 -12.65 16.58
C ARG A 422 -7.47 -13.01 18.04
N LYS A 423 -8.39 -12.47 18.89
CA LYS A 423 -8.41 -12.73 20.33
C LYS A 423 -7.03 -12.46 20.96
N ILE A 424 -6.43 -11.33 20.58
CA ILE A 424 -5.07 -10.94 21.00
C ILE A 424 -4.93 -10.91 22.52
N ARG A 425 -5.95 -10.45 23.27
CA ARG A 425 -5.94 -10.43 24.74
C ARG A 425 -5.75 -11.80 25.35
N THR A 426 -6.34 -12.84 24.75
CA THR A 426 -6.21 -14.21 25.26
C THR A 426 -4.83 -14.81 24.99
N ILE A 427 -4.08 -14.22 24.05
CA ILE A 427 -2.72 -14.66 23.70
C ILE A 427 -1.67 -13.92 24.51
N ILE A 428 -1.95 -12.75 25.08
CA ILE A 428 -0.97 -11.93 25.83
C ILE A 428 -0.17 -12.77 26.85
N PRO A 429 -0.76 -13.65 27.68
CA PRO A 429 0.01 -14.49 28.60
C PRO A 429 0.98 -15.44 27.88
N ARG A 430 0.64 -15.87 26.66
CA ARG A 430 1.51 -16.74 25.83
C ARG A 430 2.59 -15.93 25.09
N LEU A 431 2.44 -14.62 25.02
CA LEU A 431 3.44 -13.71 24.44
C LEU A 431 4.50 -13.30 25.45
N ALA A 432 4.40 -13.70 26.73
CA ALA A 432 5.33 -13.28 27.78
C ALA A 432 6.80 -13.49 27.38
N SER A 433 7.15 -14.68 26.86
CA SER A 433 8.50 -14.96 26.36
C SER A 433 8.89 -14.16 25.11
N ALA A 434 7.91 -13.75 24.30
CA ALA A 434 8.17 -12.88 23.14
C ALA A 434 8.33 -11.41 23.59
N LEU A 435 7.65 -11.04 24.69
CA LEU A 435 7.74 -9.69 25.25
C LEU A 435 9.05 -9.46 26.03
N GLU A 436 9.78 -10.51 26.45
CA GLU A 436 11.16 -10.42 26.97
C GLU A 436 12.10 -9.72 25.98
N VAL A 437 11.73 -9.72 24.68
CA VAL A 437 12.43 -8.96 23.64
C VAL A 437 12.52 -7.47 23.95
N PHE A 438 11.55 -6.95 24.70
CA PHE A 438 11.50 -5.54 25.07
C PHE A 438 12.35 -5.19 26.32
N GLU A 439 13.04 -6.13 26.95
CA GLU A 439 13.93 -5.82 28.09
C GLU A 439 15.06 -4.86 27.70
N GLU A 440 15.48 -4.90 26.43
CA GLU A 440 16.51 -4.03 25.86
C GLU A 440 15.95 -2.81 25.13
N GLU A 441 14.62 -2.73 24.94
CA GLU A 441 13.98 -1.76 24.06
C GLU A 441 13.10 -0.79 24.85
N ARG A 442 13.18 0.50 24.53
CA ARG A 442 12.34 1.51 25.17
C ARG A 442 10.97 1.57 24.50
N ILE A 443 9.94 1.17 25.22
CA ILE A 443 8.55 1.36 24.78
C ILE A 443 8.08 2.74 25.21
N HIS A 444 7.67 3.57 24.24
CA HIS A 444 7.13 4.90 24.50
C HIS A 444 5.63 4.90 24.70
N LEU A 445 4.92 4.02 23.96
CA LEU A 445 3.47 3.89 24.02
C LEU A 445 3.08 2.44 23.71
N MET A 446 2.06 1.94 24.41
CA MET A 446 1.42 0.66 24.12
C MET A 446 -0.08 0.91 23.93
N SER A 447 -0.65 0.35 22.87
CA SER A 447 -2.08 0.45 22.57
C SER A 447 -2.65 -0.93 22.28
N LEU A 448 -3.75 -1.27 22.95
CA LEU A 448 -4.52 -2.48 22.71
C LEU A 448 -5.93 -2.11 22.25
N ALA A 449 -6.25 -2.45 21.02
CA ALA A 449 -7.55 -2.13 20.41
C ALA A 449 -8.70 -2.88 21.10
N ALA A 450 -9.84 -2.21 21.26
CA ALA A 450 -11.02 -2.78 21.90
C ALA A 450 -11.65 -3.94 21.10
N ASN A 451 -11.43 -3.98 19.78
CA ASN A 451 -11.88 -5.05 18.88
C ASN A 451 -11.07 -6.36 19.02
N ASP A 452 -10.04 -6.36 19.88
CA ASP A 452 -9.20 -7.53 20.19
C ASP A 452 -8.40 -8.10 18.99
N LEU A 453 -8.12 -7.24 17.99
CA LEU A 453 -7.42 -7.61 16.76
C LEU A 453 -6.00 -7.06 16.68
N ASN A 454 -5.63 -6.04 17.47
CA ASN A 454 -4.37 -5.34 17.34
C ASN A 454 -3.78 -4.99 18.71
N LEU A 455 -2.48 -5.26 18.86
CA LEU A 455 -1.64 -4.81 19.96
C LEU A 455 -0.43 -4.09 19.35
N SER A 456 -0.31 -2.79 19.58
CA SER A 456 0.73 -1.94 19.03
C SER A 456 1.69 -1.43 20.10
N PHE A 457 2.98 -1.40 19.77
CA PHE A 457 4.06 -0.82 20.57
C PHE A 457 4.74 0.27 19.77
N VAL A 458 4.91 1.45 20.36
CA VAL A 458 5.70 2.51 19.75
C VAL A 458 7.09 2.53 20.40
N VAL A 459 8.11 2.38 19.57
CA VAL A 459 9.53 2.29 19.94
C VAL A 459 10.35 3.26 19.10
N ASP A 460 11.64 3.43 19.45
CA ASP A 460 12.56 4.19 18.61
C ASP A 460 12.69 3.55 17.22
N GLN A 461 12.70 4.34 16.18
CA GLN A 461 12.68 3.87 14.78
C GLN A 461 13.82 2.91 14.45
N GLN A 462 14.99 3.10 15.06
CA GLN A 462 16.17 2.24 14.84
C GLN A 462 15.97 0.81 15.34
N GLN A 463 15.05 0.61 16.30
CA GLN A 463 14.79 -0.67 16.94
C GLN A 463 13.69 -1.47 16.22
N GLY A 464 12.81 -0.78 15.48
CA GLY A 464 11.59 -1.35 14.92
C GLY A 464 11.81 -2.59 14.04
N LEU A 465 12.75 -2.55 13.08
CA LEU A 465 12.99 -3.66 12.16
C LEU A 465 13.55 -4.90 12.87
N ARG A 466 14.48 -4.71 13.83
CA ARG A 466 15.03 -5.79 14.66
C ARG A 466 13.93 -6.44 15.48
N LEU A 467 13.05 -5.62 16.06
CA LEU A 467 11.93 -6.06 16.86
C LEU A 467 10.94 -6.91 16.04
N VAL A 468 10.56 -6.47 14.83
CA VAL A 468 9.70 -7.24 13.92
C VAL A 468 10.28 -8.62 13.64
N SER A 469 11.57 -8.69 13.27
CA SER A 469 12.25 -9.96 12.97
C SER A 469 12.27 -10.90 14.17
N LYS A 470 12.56 -10.39 15.36
CA LYS A 470 12.65 -11.19 16.59
C LYS A 470 11.26 -11.67 17.04
N LEU A 471 10.25 -10.79 17.04
CA LEU A 471 8.87 -11.16 17.35
C LEU A 471 8.32 -12.18 16.34
N HIS A 472 8.56 -11.99 15.04
CA HIS A 472 8.11 -12.93 14.02
C HIS A 472 8.70 -14.33 14.24
N SER A 473 10.00 -14.44 14.47
CA SER A 473 10.66 -15.72 14.71
C SER A 473 10.16 -16.44 15.96
N THR A 474 9.71 -15.69 16.98
CA THR A 474 9.23 -16.23 18.25
C THR A 474 7.75 -16.62 18.19
N ILE A 475 6.92 -15.76 17.57
CA ILE A 475 5.45 -15.88 17.58
C ILE A 475 4.95 -16.73 16.40
N ILE A 476 5.44 -16.46 15.19
CA ILE A 476 4.99 -17.15 13.97
C ILE A 476 5.78 -18.45 13.81
N ARG A 477 5.20 -19.54 14.29
CA ARG A 477 5.85 -20.87 14.27
C ARG A 477 6.05 -21.37 12.84
N LYS A 478 7.23 -21.96 12.59
CA LYS A 478 7.61 -22.54 11.27
C LYS A 478 6.84 -23.85 10.92
N LYS A 479 6.03 -24.42 11.81
CA LYS A 479 5.46 -25.77 11.65
C LYS A 479 3.98 -25.77 11.26
N GLY A 480 3.69 -26.52 10.20
CA GLY A 480 2.38 -27.04 9.81
C GLY A 480 1.68 -26.26 8.69
N ALA A 481 1.02 -26.96 7.79
CA ALA A 481 -0.02 -26.41 6.94
C ALA A 481 -1.18 -25.97 7.86
N SER A 482 -1.57 -24.72 7.76
CA SER A 482 -2.71 -24.14 8.47
C SER A 482 -3.62 -23.56 7.40
N SER A 483 -4.93 -23.55 7.63
CA SER A 483 -5.88 -22.88 6.74
C SER A 483 -5.58 -21.38 6.56
N VAL A 484 -4.79 -20.80 7.46
CA VAL A 484 -4.42 -19.36 7.45
C VAL A 484 -3.08 -19.10 6.79
N PHE A 485 -2.06 -19.95 7.04
CA PHE A 485 -0.69 -19.71 6.61
C PHE A 485 -0.28 -20.60 5.45
N GLY A 486 -0.07 -20.00 4.29
CA GLY A 486 0.54 -20.62 3.12
C GLY A 486 2.05 -20.78 3.21
N SER A 487 2.71 -20.85 2.06
CA SER A 487 4.17 -20.95 1.95
C SER A 487 4.87 -19.67 2.41
N SER A 488 6.13 -19.79 2.83
CA SER A 488 6.96 -18.62 3.09
C SER A 488 7.42 -17.97 1.77
N TRP A 489 7.77 -16.69 1.82
CA TRP A 489 8.31 -15.95 0.67
C TRP A 489 9.50 -16.68 0.04
N GLU A 490 10.46 -17.11 0.86
CA GLU A 490 11.62 -17.88 0.40
C GLU A 490 11.25 -19.14 -0.40
N ARG A 491 10.15 -19.81 -0.05
CA ARG A 491 9.69 -21.01 -0.76
C ARG A 491 8.93 -20.70 -2.04
N LEU A 492 8.14 -19.61 -2.05
CA LEU A 492 7.39 -19.19 -3.24
C LEU A 492 8.32 -18.78 -4.37
N PHE A 493 9.44 -18.14 -4.03
CA PHE A 493 10.41 -17.60 -4.98
C PHE A 493 11.79 -18.30 -4.93
N ALA A 494 11.82 -19.56 -4.46
CA ALA A 494 13.06 -20.35 -4.34
C ALA A 494 13.80 -20.55 -5.69
N SER A 495 13.07 -20.55 -6.82
CA SER A 495 13.65 -20.60 -8.15
C SER A 495 14.38 -19.29 -8.52
N ASP A 496 13.84 -18.15 -8.10
CA ASP A 496 14.42 -16.83 -8.36
C ASP A 496 15.63 -16.58 -7.45
N VAL A 497 15.58 -17.11 -6.21
CA VAL A 497 16.71 -17.06 -5.27
C VAL A 497 17.82 -18.04 -5.70
N ALA A 498 17.48 -19.16 -6.33
CA ALA A 498 18.45 -20.11 -6.87
C ALA A 498 19.14 -19.60 -8.15
N SER A 499 18.49 -18.67 -8.89
CA SER A 499 19.09 -17.97 -10.03
C SER A 499 19.87 -16.71 -9.63
N ALA A 500 19.53 -16.08 -8.52
CA ALA A 500 20.45 -15.20 -7.79
C ALA A 500 21.49 -16.14 -7.14
N ARG A 501 22.58 -16.45 -7.85
CA ARG A 501 23.72 -17.17 -7.32
C ARG A 501 23.92 -16.70 -5.89
N GLU A 502 23.90 -17.67 -4.92
CA GLU A 502 24.46 -17.41 -3.59
C GLU A 502 25.72 -16.56 -3.83
N PRO A 503 25.85 -15.39 -3.22
CA PRO A 503 27.07 -14.64 -3.40
C PRO A 503 28.17 -15.64 -3.08
N ASP A 504 29.10 -15.83 -4.03
CA ASP A 504 30.17 -16.83 -3.96
C ASP A 504 31.12 -16.42 -2.81
N VAL A 505 30.53 -16.52 -1.61
CA VAL A 505 31.18 -16.05 -0.39
C VAL A 505 32.25 -17.07 -0.04
N TRP A 506 33.48 -16.63 -0.12
CA TRP A 506 34.67 -17.44 0.10
C TRP A 506 34.61 -18.31 1.37
N TRP A 507 33.94 -17.83 2.42
CA TRP A 507 33.82 -18.54 3.70
C TRP A 507 32.89 -19.75 3.63
N MET A 508 31.87 -19.74 2.77
CA MET A 508 31.02 -20.92 2.55
C MET A 508 31.80 -22.08 1.92
N LYS A 509 32.67 -21.79 0.94
CA LYS A 509 33.54 -22.80 0.34
C LYS A 509 34.54 -23.41 1.33
N LYS A 510 34.92 -22.67 2.37
CA LYS A 510 35.90 -23.07 3.39
C LYS A 510 35.26 -23.37 4.74
N ARG A 511 33.94 -23.51 4.81
CA ARG A 511 33.18 -23.66 6.06
C ARG A 511 33.73 -24.72 6.99
N GLU A 512 34.04 -25.94 6.49
CA GLU A 512 34.56 -27.01 7.32
C GLU A 512 35.98 -26.73 7.85
N GLN A 513 36.82 -26.07 7.04
CA GLN A 513 38.15 -25.63 7.46
C GLN A 513 38.05 -24.56 8.54
N LEU A 514 37.14 -23.61 8.39
CA LEU A 514 36.92 -22.54 9.37
C LEU A 514 36.36 -23.08 10.69
N LEU A 515 35.44 -24.05 10.65
CA LEU A 515 34.94 -24.72 11.84
C LEU A 515 36.06 -25.49 12.57
N LYS A 516 36.98 -26.16 11.85
CA LYS A 516 38.13 -26.83 12.45
C LYS A 516 39.12 -25.84 13.09
N LEU A 517 39.31 -24.66 12.49
CA LEU A 517 40.14 -23.61 13.07
C LEU A 517 39.53 -22.93 14.28
N ALA A 518 38.19 -22.91 14.37
CA ALA A 518 37.44 -22.34 15.48
C ALA A 518 37.22 -23.34 16.65
N ASP A 519 37.68 -24.58 16.49
CA ASP A 519 37.48 -25.63 17.49
C ASP A 519 38.08 -25.22 18.83
N GLY A 520 37.24 -25.03 19.86
CA GLY A 520 37.63 -24.58 21.21
C GLY A 520 37.67 -23.05 21.41
N GLN A 521 37.33 -22.22 20.44
CA GLN A 521 37.23 -20.75 20.62
C GLN A 521 35.76 -20.28 20.47
N LEU A 522 35.28 -19.50 21.44
CA LEU A 522 33.92 -18.96 21.46
C LEU A 522 33.71 -17.85 20.43
N ASN A 523 34.75 -17.08 20.07
CA ASN A 523 34.70 -15.99 19.09
C ASN A 523 36.02 -15.90 18.31
N ALA A 524 35.94 -15.92 16.98
CA ALA A 524 37.10 -15.71 16.10
C ALA A 524 36.73 -14.82 14.90
N TYR A 525 37.61 -13.86 14.55
CA TYR A 525 37.52 -13.08 13.31
C TYR A 525 38.41 -13.70 12.27
N VAL A 526 37.84 -14.05 11.10
CA VAL A 526 38.63 -14.64 10.00
C VAL A 526 38.52 -13.73 8.77
N TYR A 527 39.66 -13.37 8.21
CA TYR A 527 39.79 -12.52 7.03
C TYR A 527 40.35 -13.30 5.85
N ASP A 528 39.70 -13.23 4.69
CA ASP A 528 40.25 -13.75 3.43
C ASP A 528 41.11 -12.68 2.77
N ARG A 529 42.43 -12.93 2.65
CA ARG A 529 43.40 -11.99 2.07
C ARG A 529 43.04 -11.59 0.64
N ASP A 530 42.53 -12.52 -0.16
CA ASP A 530 42.23 -12.26 -1.57
C ASP A 530 41.01 -11.36 -1.71
N SER A 531 40.00 -11.56 -0.87
CA SER A 531 38.82 -10.69 -0.79
C SER A 531 39.18 -9.28 -0.35
N VAL A 532 40.02 -9.13 0.68
CA VAL A 532 40.52 -7.83 1.15
C VAL A 532 41.34 -7.13 0.07
N ALA A 533 42.24 -7.83 -0.58
CA ALA A 533 43.05 -7.27 -1.68
C ALA A 533 42.19 -6.84 -2.87
N THR A 534 41.17 -7.61 -3.20
CA THR A 534 40.20 -7.28 -4.27
C THR A 534 39.40 -6.04 -3.93
N ALA A 535 38.89 -5.94 -2.70
CA ALA A 535 38.15 -4.77 -2.23
C ALA A 535 39.06 -3.51 -2.22
N ALA A 536 40.29 -3.63 -1.74
CA ALA A 536 41.26 -2.53 -1.78
C ALA A 536 41.56 -2.04 -3.21
N LYS A 537 41.72 -2.96 -4.17
CA LYS A 537 41.89 -2.60 -5.59
C LYS A 537 40.68 -1.90 -6.18
N LYS A 538 39.45 -2.24 -5.76
CA LYS A 538 38.23 -1.54 -6.17
C LYS A 538 38.17 -0.13 -5.58
N LEU A 539 38.53 0.05 -4.32
CA LEU A 539 38.59 1.35 -3.65
C LEU A 539 39.64 2.28 -4.31
N LEU A 540 40.82 1.76 -4.67
CA LEU A 540 41.86 2.51 -5.36
C LEU A 540 41.44 3.01 -6.77
N LYS A 541 40.41 2.42 -7.38
CA LYS A 541 39.87 2.85 -8.68
C LYS A 541 38.87 3.99 -8.57
N LEU A 542 38.39 4.34 -7.38
CA LEU A 542 37.48 5.44 -7.17
C LEU A 542 38.22 6.77 -7.35
N LYS A 543 37.85 7.52 -8.41
CA LYS A 543 38.35 8.88 -8.65
C LYS A 543 37.64 9.81 -7.68
N ASN A 544 38.33 10.71 -7.02
CA ASN A 544 37.85 11.73 -6.08
C ASN A 544 37.86 11.36 -4.58
N ILE A 545 38.63 10.36 -4.16
CA ILE A 545 38.87 10.12 -2.74
C ILE A 545 40.34 10.54 -2.46
N SER A 546 40.53 11.54 -1.61
CA SER A 546 41.86 12.11 -1.31
C SER A 546 42.67 11.28 -0.30
N ARG A 547 42.08 10.34 0.40
CA ARG A 547 42.75 9.35 1.27
C ARG A 547 41.92 8.06 1.32
N ILE A 548 42.56 6.92 1.09
CA ILE A 548 42.03 5.57 1.30
C ILE A 548 42.82 4.94 2.45
#